data_14fdddfeca8b32c63fe9344124bc4005
#
_entry.id   14fdddfeca8b32c63fe9344124bc4005
#
_cell.length_a   1.000
_cell.length_b   1.000
_cell.length_c   1.000
_cell.angle_alpha   90.00
_cell.angle_beta   90.00
_cell.angle_gamma   90.00
#
_symmetry.space_group_name_H-M   'P 1'
#
loop_
_entity.id
_entity.type
_entity.pdbx_description
1 polymer ?
#
loop_
_entity_poly.entity_id
_entity_poly.type
_entity_poly.pdbx_seq_one_letter_code
_entity_poly.pdbx_strand_id
1 'polypeptide(L)'
;AKNTASSVFLGERSLSFTDTTDNNFFPVNLATNAIDKEKKTANSSVFGLLTRKSIIREGLGSVLTLDKKDEKSNYKTPERRKTVNDTIPYPYGNGSHKDSVFESIDYKKLNETVNSIFGVRKTRAVLVLYKDQIIAEKYSEGFTKDSRILGWSMTKSIMSTVFGILEHQ
;
A
#
# COMPACT_ATOMS: atom_id res chain seq x y z
N ALA A 1 13.74 -2.88 -7.09
CA ALA A 1 13.12 -4.14 -7.51
C ALA A 1 11.86 -4.47 -6.71
N LYS A 2 11.96 -4.70 -5.38
CA LYS A 2 10.78 -5.08 -4.57
C LYS A 2 9.68 -4.02 -4.62
N ASN A 3 10.03 -2.76 -4.43
CA ASN A 3 9.08 -1.65 -4.51
C ASN A 3 8.44 -1.55 -5.90
N THR A 4 9.26 -1.63 -6.94
CA THR A 4 8.81 -1.61 -8.34
C THR A 4 7.84 -2.75 -8.63
N ALA A 5 8.17 -3.99 -8.23
CA ALA A 5 7.28 -5.14 -8.39
C ALA A 5 5.96 -4.96 -7.63
N SER A 6 6.00 -4.45 -6.40
CA SER A 6 4.79 -4.19 -5.61
C SER A 6 3.91 -3.11 -6.24
N SER A 7 4.49 -2.01 -6.67
CA SER A 7 3.75 -0.91 -7.30
C SER A 7 3.11 -1.34 -8.62
N VAL A 8 3.88 -2.03 -9.49
CA VAL A 8 3.40 -2.41 -10.82
C VAL A 8 2.41 -3.58 -10.77
N PHE A 9 2.74 -4.67 -10.08
CA PHE A 9 1.97 -5.92 -10.16
C PHE A 9 0.89 -6.06 -9.08
N LEU A 10 1.02 -5.38 -7.96
CA LEU A 10 0.02 -5.41 -6.89
C LEU A 10 -0.77 -4.11 -6.81
N GLY A 11 -0.11 -2.98 -7.07
CA GLY A 11 -0.73 -1.66 -7.11
C GLY A 11 -1.27 -1.26 -8.48
N GLU A 12 -1.07 -2.11 -9.51
CA GLU A 12 -1.57 -1.94 -10.89
C GLU A 12 -1.15 -0.62 -11.56
N ARG A 13 0.05 -0.12 -11.20
CA ARG A 13 0.61 1.13 -11.73
C ARG A 13 1.54 0.86 -12.91
N SER A 14 1.67 1.84 -13.78
CA SER A 14 2.68 1.76 -14.84
C SER A 14 4.09 1.86 -14.25
N LEU A 15 5.10 1.31 -14.95
CA LEU A 15 6.49 1.47 -14.55
C LEU A 15 6.89 2.95 -14.52
N SER A 16 6.47 3.72 -15.52
CA SER A 16 6.75 5.16 -15.59
C SER A 16 6.18 5.92 -14.40
N PHE A 17 4.92 5.65 -14.03
CA PHE A 17 4.32 6.24 -12.82
C PHE A 17 5.09 5.83 -11.56
N THR A 18 5.47 4.55 -11.46
CA THR A 18 6.23 4.05 -10.32
C THR A 18 7.57 4.77 -10.18
N ASP A 19 8.31 4.95 -11.26
CA ASP A 19 9.63 5.58 -11.22
C ASP A 19 9.55 7.08 -10.96
N THR A 20 8.52 7.75 -11.47
CA THR A 20 8.34 9.20 -11.26
C THR A 20 7.69 9.55 -9.92
N THR A 21 7.09 8.60 -9.22
CA THR A 21 6.40 8.84 -7.95
C THR A 21 6.93 7.97 -6.82
N ASP A 22 6.68 6.64 -6.85
CA ASP A 22 6.96 5.71 -5.75
C ASP A 22 8.48 5.52 -5.50
N ASN A 23 9.28 5.56 -6.57
CA ASN A 23 10.72 5.41 -6.53
C ASN A 23 11.45 6.76 -6.57
N ASN A 24 10.74 7.89 -6.74
CA ASN A 24 11.35 9.20 -6.93
C ASN A 24 11.76 9.85 -5.59
N PHE A 25 12.70 9.21 -4.90
CA PHE A 25 13.37 9.77 -3.73
C PHE A 25 14.79 9.18 -3.61
N PHE A 26 15.71 9.96 -3.06
CA PHE A 26 17.10 9.53 -2.87
C PHE A 26 17.21 8.48 -1.75
N PRO A 27 18.00 7.39 -1.93
CA PRO A 27 18.79 7.03 -3.11
C PRO A 27 18.06 6.11 -4.12
N VAL A 28 16.78 5.83 -3.94
CA VAL A 28 16.00 4.87 -4.74
C VAL A 28 15.88 5.30 -6.21
N ASN A 29 15.81 6.60 -6.45
CA ASN A 29 15.73 7.19 -7.78
C ASN A 29 17.03 7.05 -8.63
N LEU A 30 18.11 6.56 -8.04
CA LEU A 30 19.33 6.22 -8.78
C LEU A 30 19.23 4.87 -9.50
N ALA A 31 18.22 4.07 -9.17
CA ALA A 31 18.03 2.75 -9.75
C ALA A 31 17.31 2.81 -11.10
N THR A 32 17.87 2.11 -12.08
CA THR A 32 17.17 1.77 -13.31
C THR A 32 16.33 0.54 -13.10
N ASN A 33 15.04 0.62 -13.44
CA ASN A 33 14.07 -0.44 -13.22
C ASN A 33 13.59 -1.03 -14.55
N ALA A 34 13.42 -2.34 -14.59
CA ALA A 34 12.82 -3.07 -15.70
C ALA A 34 11.84 -4.11 -15.19
N ILE A 35 10.79 -4.38 -15.95
CA ILE A 35 9.76 -5.38 -15.59
C ILE A 35 9.59 -6.42 -16.71
N ASP A 36 9.28 -7.63 -16.31
CA ASP A 36 8.79 -8.69 -17.18
C ASP A 36 7.35 -9.00 -16.75
N LYS A 37 6.38 -8.64 -17.59
CA LYS A 37 4.95 -8.78 -17.28
C LYS A 37 4.49 -10.23 -17.27
N GLU A 38 5.07 -11.07 -18.15
CA GLU A 38 4.69 -12.49 -18.26
C GLU A 38 5.13 -13.24 -17.01
N LYS A 39 6.38 -13.02 -16.57
CA LYS A 39 6.93 -13.65 -15.36
C LYS A 39 6.59 -12.93 -14.08
N LYS A 40 5.93 -11.78 -14.15
CA LYS A 40 5.63 -10.88 -13.02
C LYS A 40 6.87 -10.61 -12.17
N THR A 41 7.96 -10.21 -12.83
CA THR A 41 9.23 -9.90 -12.17
C THR A 41 9.66 -8.45 -12.41
N ALA A 42 10.41 -7.90 -11.46
CA ALA A 42 11.07 -6.62 -11.61
C ALA A 42 12.55 -6.74 -11.28
N ASN A 43 13.39 -6.15 -12.13
CA ASN A 43 14.82 -6.04 -11.94
C ASN A 43 15.17 -4.57 -11.71
N SER A 44 16.10 -4.32 -10.80
CA SER A 44 16.63 -2.98 -10.54
C SER A 44 18.13 -3.04 -10.38
N SER A 45 18.82 -2.06 -10.96
CA SER A 45 20.27 -1.90 -10.82
C SER A 45 20.63 -0.44 -10.62
N VAL A 46 21.75 -0.17 -9.97
CA VAL A 46 22.32 1.16 -9.83
C VAL A 46 23.59 1.22 -10.66
N PHE A 47 23.65 2.13 -11.65
CA PHE A 47 24.74 2.24 -12.62
C PHE A 47 25.11 0.92 -13.33
N GLY A 48 24.13 0.06 -13.60
CA GLY A 48 24.33 -1.26 -14.18
C GLY A 48 24.93 -2.30 -13.22
N LEU A 49 25.19 -1.91 -11.98
CA LEU A 49 25.77 -2.77 -10.95
C LEU A 49 24.69 -3.20 -9.92
N LEU A 50 25.05 -4.17 -9.08
CA LEU A 50 24.23 -4.59 -7.95
C LEU A 50 22.77 -4.93 -8.32
N THR A 51 22.58 -5.60 -9.45
CA THR A 51 21.25 -6.00 -9.90
C THR A 51 20.54 -6.82 -8.85
N ARG A 52 19.29 -6.43 -8.56
CA ARG A 52 18.38 -7.15 -7.68
C ARG A 52 17.11 -7.50 -8.43
N LYS A 53 16.60 -8.69 -8.21
CA LYS A 53 15.37 -9.18 -8.81
C LYS A 53 14.30 -9.40 -7.75
N SER A 54 13.08 -9.08 -8.10
CA SER A 54 11.90 -9.41 -7.30
C SER A 54 10.87 -10.11 -8.15
N ILE A 55 10.21 -11.09 -7.55
CA ILE A 55 9.16 -11.90 -8.16
C ILE A 55 7.87 -11.76 -7.36
N ILE A 56 6.73 -11.90 -8.02
CA ILE A 56 5.44 -11.97 -7.32
C ILE A 56 5.17 -13.43 -6.93
N ARG A 57 4.90 -13.65 -5.66
CA ARG A 57 4.45 -14.94 -5.12
C ARG A 57 3.03 -14.79 -4.60
N GLU A 58 2.17 -15.68 -5.02
CA GLU A 58 0.78 -15.68 -4.60
C GLU A 58 0.67 -15.81 -3.07
N GLY A 59 -0.18 -14.95 -2.47
CA GLY A 59 -0.35 -14.90 -1.03
C GLY A 59 0.78 -14.23 -0.23
N LEU A 60 1.97 -14.07 -0.82
CA LEU A 60 3.14 -13.44 -0.18
C LEU A 60 3.49 -12.08 -0.77
N GLY A 61 2.95 -11.76 -1.95
CA GLY A 61 3.23 -10.50 -2.64
C GLY A 61 4.61 -10.49 -3.33
N SER A 62 5.27 -9.33 -3.32
CA SER A 62 6.57 -9.14 -3.96
C SER A 62 7.71 -9.62 -3.06
N VAL A 63 8.47 -10.57 -3.53
CA VAL A 63 9.59 -11.20 -2.82
C VAL A 63 10.90 -10.90 -3.53
N LEU A 64 11.88 -10.37 -2.81
CA LEU A 64 13.23 -10.17 -3.32
C LEU A 64 13.93 -11.53 -3.40
N THR A 65 14.57 -11.82 -4.54
CA THR A 65 15.36 -13.03 -4.73
C THR A 65 16.84 -12.67 -4.75
N LEU A 66 17.65 -13.47 -4.08
CA LEU A 66 19.10 -13.26 -4.02
C LEU A 66 19.82 -14.06 -5.11
N ASP A 67 19.29 -15.23 -5.43
CA ASP A 67 19.85 -16.13 -6.43
C ASP A 67 18.75 -16.92 -7.19
N LYS A 68 19.20 -17.79 -8.12
CA LYS A 68 18.29 -18.66 -8.90
C LYS A 68 17.61 -19.74 -8.05
N LYS A 69 18.20 -20.12 -6.91
CA LYS A 69 17.61 -21.11 -6.00
C LYS A 69 16.41 -20.50 -5.29
N ASP A 70 16.52 -19.25 -4.85
CA ASP A 70 15.39 -18.50 -4.26
C ASP A 70 14.23 -18.38 -5.25
N GLU A 71 14.52 -18.15 -6.53
CA GLU A 71 13.48 -18.06 -7.55
C GLU A 71 12.64 -19.34 -7.68
N LYS A 72 13.28 -20.49 -7.52
CA LYS A 72 12.67 -21.83 -7.64
C LYS A 72 12.20 -22.41 -6.32
N SER A 73 12.40 -21.73 -5.19
CA SER A 73 12.03 -22.27 -3.89
C SER A 73 10.51 -22.48 -3.80
N ASN A 74 10.13 -23.67 -3.37
CA ASN A 74 8.75 -23.99 -3.05
C ASN A 74 8.35 -23.27 -1.77
N TYR A 75 7.12 -22.75 -1.77
CA TYR A 75 6.50 -22.15 -0.60
C TYR A 75 5.05 -22.60 -0.52
N LYS A 76 4.53 -22.66 0.69
CA LYS A 76 3.11 -22.91 0.92
C LYS A 76 2.37 -21.58 0.77
N THR A 77 1.43 -21.54 -0.16
CA THR A 77 0.55 -20.36 -0.31
C THR A 77 -0.29 -20.20 0.95
N PRO A 78 -0.25 -19.04 1.62
CA PRO A 78 -1.07 -18.82 2.81
C PRO A 78 -2.55 -18.86 2.46
N GLU A 79 -3.33 -19.54 3.28
CA GLU A 79 -4.79 -19.51 3.17
C GLU A 79 -5.32 -18.18 3.68
N ARG A 80 -6.10 -17.49 2.86
CA ARG A 80 -6.80 -16.29 3.30
C ARG A 80 -8.04 -16.70 4.07
N ARG A 81 -8.14 -16.24 5.30
CA ARG A 81 -9.41 -16.32 6.02
C ARG A 81 -10.44 -15.45 5.29
N LYS A 82 -11.50 -16.07 4.79
CA LYS A 82 -12.65 -15.38 4.22
C LYS A 82 -13.55 -14.89 5.36
N THR A 83 -13.19 -13.81 6.00
CA THR A 83 -14.07 -13.15 6.96
C THR A 83 -14.22 -11.69 6.57
N VAL A 84 -14.97 -11.48 5.51
CA VAL A 84 -15.48 -10.16 5.21
C VAL A 84 -16.87 -10.11 5.82
N ASN A 85 -17.10 -9.26 6.80
CA ASN A 85 -18.42 -9.01 7.33
C ASN A 85 -18.95 -7.70 6.77
N ASP A 86 -19.75 -7.81 5.71
CA ASP A 86 -20.31 -6.66 5.01
C ASP A 86 -21.48 -6.02 5.77
N THR A 87 -21.93 -6.62 6.89
CA THR A 87 -23.02 -6.08 7.73
C THR A 87 -22.49 -5.13 8.80
N ILE A 88 -21.21 -5.23 9.16
CA ILE A 88 -20.60 -4.35 10.15
C ILE A 88 -20.02 -3.13 9.41
N PRO A 89 -20.44 -1.89 9.81
CA PRO A 89 -19.90 -0.69 9.20
C PRO A 89 -18.38 -0.56 9.33
N TYR A 90 -17.75 0.06 8.33
CA TYR A 90 -16.37 0.47 8.40
C TYR A 90 -16.18 1.46 9.58
N PRO A 91 -15.07 1.40 10.38
CA PRO A 91 -13.86 0.63 10.13
C PRO A 91 -13.82 -0.80 10.71
N TYR A 92 -14.82 -1.24 11.43
CA TYR A 92 -14.83 -2.55 12.11
C TYR A 92 -15.23 -3.73 11.20
N GLY A 93 -15.85 -3.45 10.08
CA GLY A 93 -16.18 -4.40 9.03
C GLY A 93 -16.00 -3.78 7.65
N ASN A 94 -16.59 -4.37 6.62
CA ASN A 94 -16.55 -3.87 5.24
C ASN A 94 -17.86 -3.25 4.76
N GLY A 95 -18.84 -3.11 5.65
CA GLY A 95 -20.09 -2.42 5.33
C GLY A 95 -19.90 -0.94 5.13
N SER A 96 -20.88 -0.27 4.53
CA SER A 96 -20.86 1.19 4.36
C SER A 96 -20.63 1.89 5.69
N HIS A 97 -19.79 2.93 5.70
CA HIS A 97 -19.61 3.74 6.90
C HIS A 97 -20.91 4.46 7.27
N LYS A 98 -21.06 4.80 8.54
CA LYS A 98 -22.22 5.57 9.02
C LYS A 98 -22.03 7.03 8.68
N ASP A 99 -23.03 7.66 8.09
CA ASP A 99 -23.11 9.10 7.87
C ASP A 99 -23.51 9.78 9.20
N SER A 100 -22.56 9.90 10.10
CA SER A 100 -22.81 10.56 11.39
C SER A 100 -22.28 11.99 11.36
N VAL A 101 -23.13 12.90 11.79
CA VAL A 101 -22.78 14.31 11.97
C VAL A 101 -22.58 14.58 13.45
N PHE A 102 -21.42 15.10 13.81
CA PHE A 102 -21.07 15.47 15.19
C PHE A 102 -21.12 16.99 15.35
N GLU A 103 -21.92 17.48 16.28
CA GLU A 103 -22.06 18.93 16.56
C GLU A 103 -20.71 19.59 16.97
N SER A 104 -19.80 18.82 17.55
CA SER A 104 -18.48 19.27 17.96
C SER A 104 -17.48 19.44 16.80
N ILE A 105 -17.85 19.07 15.57
CA ILE A 105 -16.98 19.11 14.40
C ILE A 105 -17.40 20.24 13.46
N ASP A 106 -16.48 21.14 13.18
CA ASP A 106 -16.61 22.13 12.10
C ASP A 106 -16.27 21.45 10.76
N TYR A 107 -17.26 20.91 10.09
CA TYR A 107 -17.10 20.20 8.81
C TYR A 107 -16.60 21.10 7.67
N LYS A 108 -16.88 22.40 7.71
CA LYS A 108 -16.35 23.34 6.73
C LYS A 108 -14.84 23.43 6.86
N LYS A 109 -14.35 23.67 8.06
CA LYS A 109 -12.92 23.73 8.37
C LYS A 109 -12.22 22.40 8.12
N LEU A 110 -12.88 21.27 8.47
CA LEU A 110 -12.38 19.93 8.19
C LEU A 110 -12.16 19.71 6.68
N ASN A 111 -13.16 20.02 5.87
CA ASN A 111 -13.07 19.86 4.41
C ASN A 111 -12.02 20.78 3.79
N GLU A 112 -11.92 22.04 4.22
CA GLU A 112 -10.88 22.96 3.79
C GLU A 112 -9.49 22.43 4.12
N THR A 113 -9.30 21.92 5.34
CA THR A 113 -8.04 21.33 5.79
C THR A 113 -7.68 20.08 4.98
N VAL A 114 -8.62 19.15 4.81
CA VAL A 114 -8.40 17.93 4.00
C VAL A 114 -8.05 18.30 2.55
N ASN A 115 -8.72 19.29 1.97
CA ASN A 115 -8.44 19.75 0.61
C ASN A 115 -7.03 20.35 0.49
N SER A 116 -6.58 21.11 1.46
CA SER A 116 -5.27 21.77 1.44
C SER A 116 -4.11 20.77 1.43
N ILE A 117 -4.29 19.56 2.00
CA ILE A 117 -3.27 18.52 2.06
C ILE A 117 -2.90 18.02 0.65
N PHE A 118 -3.87 17.93 -0.27
CA PHE A 118 -3.61 17.44 -1.63
C PHE A 118 -2.85 18.42 -2.51
N GLY A 119 -2.86 19.71 -2.18
CA GLY A 119 -2.13 20.75 -2.95
C GLY A 119 -0.64 20.85 -2.65
N VAL A 120 -0.20 20.40 -1.48
CA VAL A 120 1.17 20.65 -0.97
C VAL A 120 2.08 19.45 -1.14
N ARG A 121 1.57 18.23 -1.07
CA ARG A 121 2.35 16.99 -1.09
C ARG A 121 1.73 15.97 -2.05
N LYS A 122 2.49 14.93 -2.40
CA LYS A 122 2.02 13.78 -3.19
C LYS A 122 1.10 12.86 -2.34
N THR A 123 0.09 13.45 -1.71
CA THR A 123 -0.90 12.75 -0.90
C THR A 123 -1.85 11.98 -1.80
N ARG A 124 -2.07 10.71 -1.52
CA ARG A 124 -2.95 9.82 -2.30
C ARG A 124 -4.31 9.63 -1.67
N ALA A 125 -4.34 9.58 -0.35
CA ALA A 125 -5.57 9.44 0.41
C ALA A 125 -5.46 10.17 1.75
N VAL A 126 -6.57 10.69 2.21
CA VAL A 126 -6.75 11.23 3.57
C VAL A 126 -8.00 10.60 4.15
N LEU A 127 -7.85 10.04 5.34
CA LEU A 127 -8.93 9.47 6.11
C LEU A 127 -8.89 10.08 7.51
N VAL A 128 -10.02 10.60 7.97
CA VAL A 128 -10.15 11.16 9.32
C VAL A 128 -11.23 10.40 10.08
N LEU A 129 -10.87 9.88 11.24
CA LEU A 129 -11.78 9.18 12.15
C LEU A 129 -12.01 10.01 13.40
N TYR A 130 -13.25 10.01 13.86
CA TYR A 130 -13.65 10.59 15.15
C TYR A 130 -14.67 9.67 15.81
N LYS A 131 -14.45 9.31 17.08
CA LYS A 131 -15.29 8.35 17.82
C LYS A 131 -15.59 7.09 17.00
N ASP A 132 -14.52 6.52 16.44
CA ASP A 132 -14.58 5.29 15.64
C ASP A 132 -15.46 5.37 14.37
N GLN A 133 -15.70 6.58 13.87
CA GLN A 133 -16.44 6.81 12.65
C GLN A 133 -15.64 7.65 11.67
N ILE A 134 -15.76 7.35 10.38
CA ILE A 134 -15.14 8.11 9.33
C ILE A 134 -15.91 9.41 9.18
N ILE A 135 -15.24 10.55 9.39
CA ILE A 135 -15.82 11.89 9.24
C ILE A 135 -15.27 12.64 8.03
N ALA A 136 -14.20 12.18 7.44
CA ALA A 136 -13.73 12.63 6.14
C ALA A 136 -12.93 11.53 5.45
N GLU A 137 -13.15 11.35 4.16
CA GLU A 137 -12.46 10.43 3.29
C GLU A 137 -12.27 11.08 1.93
N LYS A 138 -11.01 11.18 1.46
CA LYS A 138 -10.71 11.80 0.19
C LYS A 138 -9.50 11.14 -0.47
N TYR A 139 -9.57 11.03 -1.80
CA TYR A 139 -8.54 10.45 -2.64
C TYR A 139 -8.08 11.46 -3.70
N SER A 140 -6.81 11.39 -4.07
CA SER A 140 -6.30 12.11 -5.24
C SER A 140 -6.77 11.45 -6.53
N GLU A 141 -6.67 12.17 -7.62
CA GLU A 141 -7.00 11.64 -8.94
C GLU A 141 -6.29 10.31 -9.23
N GLY A 142 -7.01 9.34 -9.78
CA GLY A 142 -6.51 7.99 -10.05
C GLY A 142 -6.43 7.05 -8.84
N PHE A 143 -6.90 7.49 -7.66
CA PHE A 143 -6.97 6.66 -6.45
C PHE A 143 -8.40 6.57 -5.91
N THR A 144 -8.70 5.43 -5.30
CA THR A 144 -10.00 5.13 -4.68
C THR A 144 -9.79 4.40 -3.36
N LYS A 145 -10.88 4.13 -2.64
CA LYS A 145 -10.86 3.29 -1.43
C LYS A 145 -10.28 1.89 -1.65
N ASP A 146 -10.36 1.38 -2.88
CA ASP A 146 -9.88 0.05 -3.25
C ASP A 146 -8.44 0.06 -3.79
N SER A 147 -7.84 1.24 -3.93
CA SER A 147 -6.47 1.38 -4.41
C SER A 147 -5.47 0.81 -3.42
N ARG A 148 -4.61 -0.11 -3.87
CA ARG A 148 -3.51 -0.64 -3.07
C ARG A 148 -2.38 0.37 -3.02
N ILE A 149 -2.12 0.91 -1.84
CA ILE A 149 -1.08 1.91 -1.60
C ILE A 149 0.08 1.25 -0.85
N LEU A 150 1.32 1.62 -1.22
CA LEU A 150 2.52 1.12 -0.54
C LEU A 150 2.58 1.70 0.88
N GLY A 151 2.60 0.80 1.87
CA GLY A 151 2.52 1.18 3.29
C GLY A 151 3.84 1.62 3.91
N TRP A 152 5.00 1.28 3.29
CA TRP A 152 6.32 1.59 3.84
C TRP A 152 6.40 1.34 5.36
N SER A 153 6.79 2.34 6.12
CA SER A 153 6.92 2.24 7.58
C SER A 153 5.59 2.06 8.34
N MET A 154 4.45 2.23 7.69
CA MET A 154 3.14 1.89 8.30
C MET A 154 3.06 0.41 8.67
N THR A 155 3.84 -0.46 8.03
CA THR A 155 3.95 -1.87 8.40
C THR A 155 4.45 -2.09 9.82
N LYS A 156 5.16 -1.13 10.42
CA LYS A 156 5.58 -1.20 11.83
C LYS A 156 4.38 -1.17 12.78
N SER A 157 3.35 -0.39 12.46
CA SER A 157 2.10 -0.38 13.25
C SER A 157 1.37 -1.71 13.16
N ILE A 158 1.36 -2.34 11.98
CA ILE A 158 0.79 -3.68 11.79
C ILE A 158 1.57 -4.71 12.63
N MET A 159 2.91 -4.65 12.59
CA MET A 159 3.74 -5.54 13.41
C MET A 159 3.50 -5.34 14.90
N SER A 160 3.39 -4.10 15.37
CA SER A 160 3.05 -3.80 16.77
C SER A 160 1.70 -4.43 17.18
N THR A 161 0.71 -4.34 16.31
CA THR A 161 -0.60 -4.98 16.54
C THR A 161 -0.48 -6.51 16.62
N VAL A 162 0.31 -7.13 15.75
CA VAL A 162 0.55 -8.58 15.80
C VAL A 162 1.21 -9.00 17.11
N PHE A 163 2.22 -8.24 17.59
CA PHE A 163 2.84 -8.49 18.89
C PHE A 163 1.83 -8.35 20.05
N GLY A 164 0.98 -7.33 20.01
CA GLY A 164 -0.08 -7.16 21.02
C GLY A 164 -1.07 -8.33 21.04
N ILE A 165 -1.42 -8.89 19.88
CA ILE A 165 -2.27 -10.08 19.81
C ILE A 165 -1.56 -11.30 20.43
N LEU A 166 -0.27 -11.48 20.14
CA LEU A 166 0.51 -12.59 20.71
C LEU A 166 0.71 -12.47 22.23
N GLU A 167 0.84 -11.25 22.75
CA GLU A 167 0.95 -11.01 24.18
C GLU A 167 -0.36 -11.26 24.92
N HIS A 168 -1.50 -11.06 24.25
CA HIS A 168 -2.83 -11.25 24.84
C HIS A 168 -3.29 -12.71 24.84
N GLN A 169 -2.67 -13.60 24.06
CA GLN A 169 -2.98 -15.04 24.02
C GLN A 169 -2.35 -15.82 25.19
#